data_6c7c83cbe631d1e7d2c3d768b350794e
#
_entry.id   6c7c83cbe631d1e7d2c3d768b350794e
#
_cell.length_a   1.000
_cell.length_b   1.000
_cell.length_c   1.000
_cell.angle_alpha   90.00
_cell.angle_beta   90.00
_cell.angle_gamma   90.00
#
_symmetry.space_group_name_H-M   'P 1'
#
loop_
_entity.id
_entity.type
_entity.pdbx_description
1 polymer ?
#
loop_
_entity_poly.entity_id
_entity_poly.type
_entity_poly.pdbx_seq_one_letter_code
_entity_poly.pdbx_strand_id
1 'polypeptide(L)'
;MAQQPDPPAQQPPASPAPQTSPAQTQTPGPSATIPAPPVRVGPTIIIDPAHGGTDNGAQGASGIVEKDMVLRFARQLRAEFERQGFRVVLTRNDDSNPSYEDRAATANAYHDAIFISLHVASTGKLGTAQTYSYQYASPGTQATDAAAAPAGSASRSLVPWEEAQRPYLETSHRFADLVQVQLGLRFSDSPSTSKPFAVRELRSVAAPAVAVELSSVAVPDANMLYSMGFPLMNALVRSVQLFRPAPAASGNISGVAVPAAGAK
;
A
#
# COMPACT_ATOMS: atom_id res chain seq x y z
N MET A 1 -81.15 7.93 36.96
CA MET A 1 -79.81 7.60 36.51
C MET A 1 -79.37 6.44 37.36
N ALA A 2 -79.42 5.22 36.77
CA ALA A 2 -79.10 4.00 37.44
C ALA A 2 -77.69 3.57 36.95
N GLN A 3 -76.76 3.38 37.87
CA GLN A 3 -75.43 2.86 37.59
C GLN A 3 -75.49 1.37 37.33
N GLN A 4 -74.88 0.95 36.25
CA GLN A 4 -74.68 -0.46 35.88
C GLN A 4 -73.50 -1.02 36.70
N PRO A 5 -73.61 -2.28 37.20
CA PRO A 5 -72.52 -2.91 37.94
C PRO A 5 -71.44 -3.50 37.00
N ASP A 6 -70.19 -3.41 37.46
CA ASP A 6 -69.00 -3.92 36.77
C ASP A 6 -69.03 -5.44 36.61
N PRO A 7 -68.44 -6.01 35.54
CA PRO A 7 -68.33 -7.46 35.34
C PRO A 7 -67.20 -8.06 36.22
N PRO A 8 -67.33 -9.34 36.62
CA PRO A 8 -66.35 -9.98 37.51
C PRO A 8 -65.00 -10.23 36.81
N ALA A 9 -63.92 -10.03 37.58
CA ALA A 9 -62.53 -10.25 37.15
C ALA A 9 -62.29 -11.75 36.82
N GLN A 10 -61.76 -12.00 35.63
CA GLN A 10 -61.33 -13.34 35.22
C GLN A 10 -59.96 -13.64 35.83
N GLN A 11 -59.84 -14.80 36.50
CA GLN A 11 -58.55 -15.34 37.00
C GLN A 11 -57.68 -15.79 35.81
N PRO A 12 -56.35 -15.56 35.88
CA PRO A 12 -55.44 -16.05 34.85
C PRO A 12 -55.30 -17.59 34.95
N PRO A 13 -55.12 -18.29 33.82
CA PRO A 13 -54.97 -19.73 33.78
C PRO A 13 -53.61 -20.15 34.42
N ALA A 14 -53.67 -21.30 35.13
CA ALA A 14 -52.50 -21.90 35.79
C ALA A 14 -51.43 -22.29 34.77
N SER A 15 -50.17 -22.00 35.11
CA SER A 15 -48.99 -22.43 34.36
C SER A 15 -48.89 -23.97 34.35
N PRO A 16 -48.60 -24.60 33.20
CA PRO A 16 -48.33 -26.03 33.16
C PRO A 16 -46.97 -26.37 33.76
N ALA A 17 -46.88 -27.49 34.44
CA ALA A 17 -45.70 -28.06 35.07
C ALA A 17 -44.59 -28.36 34.07
N PRO A 18 -43.30 -28.30 34.48
CA PRO A 18 -42.17 -28.55 33.59
C PRO A 18 -42.14 -30.03 33.15
N GLN A 19 -42.24 -30.24 31.84
CA GLN A 19 -42.00 -31.55 31.25
C GLN A 19 -40.50 -31.78 31.11
N THR A 20 -39.98 -32.79 31.78
CA THR A 20 -38.63 -33.29 31.58
C THR A 20 -38.54 -34.03 30.27
N SER A 21 -37.92 -33.38 29.28
CA SER A 21 -37.53 -34.02 28.02
C SER A 21 -36.29 -34.89 28.22
N PRO A 22 -36.22 -36.10 27.62
CA PRO A 22 -35.03 -36.94 27.71
C PRO A 22 -33.87 -36.27 26.98
N ALA A 23 -32.69 -36.35 27.66
CA ALA A 23 -31.42 -35.84 27.11
C ALA A 23 -31.12 -36.49 25.75
N GLN A 24 -31.16 -35.69 24.68
CA GLN A 24 -30.66 -36.10 23.37
C GLN A 24 -29.12 -36.07 23.43
N THR A 25 -28.52 -37.25 23.29
CA THR A 25 -27.10 -37.43 23.08
C THR A 25 -26.76 -36.80 21.73
N GLN A 26 -26.23 -35.58 21.73
CA GLN A 26 -25.72 -34.93 20.50
C GLN A 26 -24.45 -35.65 20.10
N THR A 27 -24.49 -36.37 19.00
CA THR A 27 -23.32 -36.86 18.29
C THR A 27 -22.52 -35.63 17.85
N PRO A 28 -21.16 -35.52 18.09
CA PRO A 28 -20.36 -34.40 17.59
C PRO A 28 -20.46 -34.37 16.07
N GLY A 29 -21.09 -33.33 15.52
CA GLY A 29 -21.08 -33.08 14.10
C GLY A 29 -19.65 -32.83 13.61
N PRO A 30 -19.36 -33.05 12.31
CA PRO A 30 -18.03 -32.85 11.78
C PRO A 30 -17.56 -31.40 12.10
N SER A 31 -16.45 -31.32 12.82
CA SER A 31 -15.79 -30.02 13.11
C SER A 31 -15.62 -29.29 11.79
N ALA A 32 -16.28 -28.15 11.63
CA ALA A 32 -16.07 -27.27 10.49
C ALA A 32 -14.57 -26.88 10.51
N THR A 33 -13.83 -27.42 9.56
CA THR A 33 -12.42 -27.05 9.35
C THR A 33 -12.41 -25.57 8.96
N ILE A 34 -11.99 -24.71 9.87
CA ILE A 34 -11.75 -23.31 9.57
C ILE A 34 -10.68 -23.31 8.46
N PRO A 35 -10.95 -22.74 7.27
CA PRO A 35 -9.93 -22.66 6.22
C PRO A 35 -8.70 -22.00 6.78
N ALA A 36 -7.53 -22.62 6.63
CA ALA A 36 -6.28 -22.00 7.00
C ALA A 36 -6.17 -20.64 6.26
N PRO A 37 -5.71 -19.57 6.94
CA PRO A 37 -5.53 -18.29 6.27
C PRO A 37 -4.62 -18.49 5.05
N PRO A 38 -4.88 -17.80 3.92
CA PRO A 38 -4.09 -17.97 2.71
C PRO A 38 -2.61 -17.73 3.02
N VAL A 39 -1.77 -18.63 2.56
CA VAL A 39 -0.31 -18.49 2.68
C VAL A 39 0.09 -17.23 1.92
N ARG A 40 0.65 -16.25 2.62
CA ARG A 40 1.12 -15.01 2.01
C ARG A 40 2.31 -15.28 1.12
N VAL A 41 2.25 -14.77 -0.10
CA VAL A 41 3.31 -14.95 -1.11
C VAL A 41 4.01 -13.60 -1.31
N GLY A 42 5.24 -13.48 -0.81
CA GLY A 42 6.09 -12.32 -1.10
C GLY A 42 5.88 -11.10 -0.19
N PRO A 43 6.38 -9.94 -0.63
CA PRO A 43 6.40 -8.71 0.14
C PRO A 43 4.99 -8.11 0.33
N THR A 44 4.88 -7.21 1.32
CA THR A 44 3.69 -6.36 1.49
C THR A 44 3.73 -5.25 0.44
N ILE A 45 2.69 -5.12 -0.36
CA ILE A 45 2.59 -4.09 -1.40
C ILE A 45 1.86 -2.87 -0.83
N ILE A 46 2.56 -1.74 -0.77
CA ILE A 46 1.97 -0.46 -0.39
C ILE A 46 1.67 0.30 -1.68
N ILE A 47 0.41 0.60 -1.91
CA ILE A 47 -0.03 1.39 -3.07
C ILE A 47 -0.45 2.76 -2.57
N ASP A 48 0.16 3.79 -3.14
CA ASP A 48 -0.10 5.17 -2.82
C ASP A 48 -0.84 5.84 -3.98
N PRO A 49 -2.18 5.98 -3.90
CA PRO A 49 -2.90 6.84 -4.83
C PRO A 49 -2.58 8.30 -4.48
N ALA A 50 -1.80 8.99 -5.31
CA ALA A 50 -1.40 10.37 -5.08
C ALA A 50 -2.58 11.32 -4.90
N HIS A 51 -2.33 12.51 -4.32
CA HIS A 51 -3.35 13.55 -4.11
C HIS A 51 -4.50 13.14 -3.17
N GLY A 52 -5.62 13.86 -3.21
CA GLY A 52 -6.84 13.62 -2.41
C GLY A 52 -7.36 14.87 -1.73
N GLY A 53 -8.59 14.84 -1.22
CA GLY A 53 -9.23 15.98 -0.58
C GLY A 53 -9.28 17.21 -1.48
N THR A 54 -8.72 18.32 -1.01
CA THR A 54 -8.62 19.58 -1.76
C THR A 54 -7.50 19.58 -2.81
N ASP A 55 -6.57 18.62 -2.76
CA ASP A 55 -5.53 18.44 -3.78
C ASP A 55 -6.05 17.54 -4.90
N ASN A 56 -6.45 18.15 -6.00
CA ASN A 56 -6.98 17.44 -7.16
C ASN A 56 -5.89 16.79 -8.02
N GLY A 57 -4.62 17.18 -7.88
CA GLY A 57 -3.58 16.84 -8.84
C GLY A 57 -3.86 17.44 -10.22
N ALA A 58 -3.45 16.75 -11.27
CA ALA A 58 -3.70 17.15 -12.63
C ALA A 58 -5.19 17.12 -12.97
N GLN A 59 -5.64 18.08 -13.80
CA GLN A 59 -7.03 18.21 -14.21
C GLN A 59 -7.13 18.34 -15.73
N GLY A 60 -7.96 17.51 -16.33
CA GLY A 60 -8.26 17.54 -17.77
C GLY A 60 -9.46 18.43 -18.09
N ALA A 61 -9.50 18.97 -19.29
CA ALA A 61 -10.60 19.82 -19.76
C ALA A 61 -11.96 19.10 -19.79
N SER A 62 -11.96 17.78 -19.86
CA SER A 62 -13.16 16.92 -19.80
C SER A 62 -13.67 16.62 -18.36
N GLY A 63 -13.15 17.34 -17.36
CA GLY A 63 -13.51 17.12 -15.94
C GLY A 63 -12.83 15.91 -15.31
N ILE A 64 -11.86 15.31 -15.97
CA ILE A 64 -11.04 14.23 -15.41
C ILE A 64 -10.11 14.83 -14.35
N VAL A 65 -10.06 14.20 -13.17
CA VAL A 65 -9.24 14.64 -12.04
C VAL A 65 -8.29 13.50 -11.65
N GLU A 66 -7.00 13.80 -11.52
CA GLU A 66 -5.96 12.81 -11.23
C GLU A 66 -6.27 12.00 -9.96
N LYS A 67 -6.63 12.67 -8.85
CA LYS A 67 -6.89 11.99 -7.56
C LYS A 67 -7.92 10.86 -7.66
N ASP A 68 -8.96 11.04 -8.52
CA ASP A 68 -10.03 10.05 -8.70
C ASP A 68 -9.54 8.88 -9.58
N MET A 69 -8.75 9.19 -10.60
CA MET A 69 -8.17 8.20 -11.51
C MET A 69 -7.20 7.28 -10.77
N VAL A 70 -6.26 7.85 -10.03
CA VAL A 70 -5.25 7.05 -9.30
C VAL A 70 -5.89 6.23 -8.18
N LEU A 71 -6.93 6.74 -7.51
CA LEU A 71 -7.67 5.97 -6.51
C LEU A 71 -8.39 4.77 -7.16
N ARG A 72 -8.98 4.95 -8.31
CA ARG A 72 -9.60 3.87 -9.08
C ARG A 72 -8.58 2.81 -9.48
N PHE A 73 -7.43 3.22 -10.04
CA PHE A 73 -6.35 2.31 -10.40
C PHE A 73 -5.78 1.57 -9.19
N ALA A 74 -5.59 2.27 -8.07
CA ALA A 74 -5.10 1.66 -6.83
C ALA A 74 -6.03 0.56 -6.31
N ARG A 75 -7.35 0.78 -6.36
CA ARG A 75 -8.34 -0.22 -5.96
C ARG A 75 -8.34 -1.45 -6.87
N GLN A 76 -8.21 -1.26 -8.17
CA GLN A 76 -8.10 -2.36 -9.14
C GLN A 76 -6.80 -3.15 -8.92
N LEU A 77 -5.70 -2.44 -8.75
CA LEU A 77 -4.38 -3.02 -8.50
C LEU A 77 -4.34 -3.79 -7.19
N ARG A 78 -4.96 -3.25 -6.12
CA ARG A 78 -5.14 -3.95 -4.85
C ARG A 78 -5.84 -5.28 -5.03
N ALA A 79 -7.01 -5.29 -5.70
CA ALA A 79 -7.79 -6.50 -5.90
C ALA A 79 -6.99 -7.58 -6.65
N GLU A 80 -6.19 -7.17 -7.65
CA GLU A 80 -5.37 -8.11 -8.41
C GLU A 80 -4.19 -8.65 -7.59
N PHE A 81 -3.47 -7.83 -6.85
CA PHE A 81 -2.41 -8.32 -5.97
C PHE A 81 -2.93 -9.24 -4.87
N GLU A 82 -4.08 -8.91 -4.26
CA GLU A 82 -4.73 -9.77 -3.25
C GLU A 82 -5.14 -11.13 -3.87
N ARG A 83 -5.63 -11.13 -5.11
CA ARG A 83 -5.94 -12.37 -5.85
C ARG A 83 -4.70 -13.22 -6.12
N GLN A 84 -3.52 -12.59 -6.26
CA GLN A 84 -2.21 -13.26 -6.39
C GLN A 84 -1.62 -13.71 -5.03
N GLY A 85 -2.31 -13.47 -3.92
CA GLY A 85 -1.87 -13.86 -2.58
C GLY A 85 -0.97 -12.85 -1.87
N PHE A 86 -0.74 -11.65 -2.43
CA PHE A 86 0.00 -10.60 -1.78
C PHE A 86 -0.82 -9.90 -0.69
N ARG A 87 -0.15 -9.43 0.35
CA ARG A 87 -0.73 -8.44 1.25
C ARG A 87 -0.67 -7.06 0.60
N VAL A 88 -1.78 -6.33 0.62
CA VAL A 88 -1.85 -4.98 0.07
C VAL A 88 -2.36 -3.99 1.10
N VAL A 89 -1.73 -2.83 1.15
CA VAL A 89 -2.15 -1.69 1.95
C VAL A 89 -2.22 -0.46 1.04
N LEU A 90 -3.31 0.28 1.11
CA LEU A 90 -3.45 1.58 0.44
C LEU A 90 -3.12 2.69 1.45
N THR A 91 -2.42 3.73 1.03
CA THR A 91 -2.17 4.91 1.88
C THR A 91 -3.45 5.73 2.10
N ARG A 92 -4.39 5.67 1.15
CA ARG A 92 -5.77 6.15 1.27
C ARG A 92 -6.72 5.25 0.48
N ASN A 93 -7.95 5.11 0.93
CA ASN A 93 -8.99 4.35 0.24
C ASN A 93 -10.27 5.18 -0.01
N ASP A 94 -10.19 6.47 0.22
CA ASP A 94 -11.25 7.46 0.02
C ASP A 94 -10.65 8.76 -0.52
N ASP A 95 -11.39 9.86 -0.50
CA ASP A 95 -10.92 11.18 -0.93
C ASP A 95 -10.14 11.93 0.19
N SER A 96 -9.58 11.23 1.17
CA SER A 96 -8.63 11.84 2.12
C SER A 96 -7.31 12.18 1.43
N ASN A 97 -6.57 13.15 2.01
CA ASN A 97 -5.23 13.54 1.56
C ASN A 97 -4.23 13.39 2.69
N PRO A 98 -3.72 12.17 2.96
CA PRO A 98 -2.64 11.97 3.93
C PRO A 98 -1.40 12.79 3.54
N SER A 99 -0.67 13.31 4.53
CA SER A 99 0.62 13.97 4.28
C SER A 99 1.64 12.99 3.68
N TYR A 100 2.72 13.51 3.09
CA TYR A 100 3.81 12.65 2.59
C TYR A 100 4.41 11.80 3.73
N GLU A 101 4.46 12.37 4.92
CA GLU A 101 4.95 11.72 6.13
C GLU A 101 4.03 10.56 6.56
N ASP A 102 2.71 10.74 6.51
CA ASP A 102 1.73 9.69 6.82
C ASP A 102 1.76 8.55 5.79
N ARG A 103 1.92 8.90 4.50
CA ARG A 103 2.09 7.92 3.42
C ARG A 103 3.36 7.08 3.63
N ALA A 104 4.48 7.74 3.93
CA ALA A 104 5.74 7.07 4.25
C ALA A 104 5.64 6.24 5.54
N ALA A 105 5.00 6.75 6.59
CA ALA A 105 4.78 6.01 7.84
C ALA A 105 3.97 4.73 7.60
N THR A 106 2.96 4.79 6.72
CA THR A 106 2.20 3.59 6.32
C THR A 106 3.10 2.53 5.70
N ALA A 107 4.04 2.93 4.82
CA ALA A 107 5.00 2.00 4.21
C ALA A 107 6.00 1.46 5.23
N ASN A 108 6.55 2.35 6.05
CA ASN A 108 7.61 2.04 7.01
C ASN A 108 7.15 1.16 8.18
N ALA A 109 5.84 0.98 8.35
CA ALA A 109 5.27 0.01 9.30
C ALA A 109 5.50 -1.46 8.89
N TYR A 110 5.97 -1.72 7.65
CA TYR A 110 6.18 -3.07 7.12
C TYR A 110 7.63 -3.27 6.68
N HIS A 111 8.34 -4.20 7.32
CA HIS A 111 9.76 -4.48 7.03
C HIS A 111 10.01 -5.09 5.65
N ASP A 112 8.99 -5.71 5.06
CA ASP A 112 9.01 -6.36 3.76
C ASP A 112 8.25 -5.56 2.68
N ALA A 113 8.09 -4.25 2.89
CA ALA A 113 7.32 -3.42 1.98
C ALA A 113 7.97 -3.24 0.61
N ILE A 114 7.11 -3.09 -0.42
CA ILE A 114 7.41 -2.43 -1.69
C ILE A 114 6.39 -1.29 -1.84
N PHE A 115 6.87 -0.08 -2.10
CA PHE A 115 6.03 1.11 -2.23
C PHE A 115 5.86 1.51 -3.70
N ILE A 116 4.62 1.70 -4.12
CA ILE A 116 4.26 2.09 -5.49
C ILE A 116 3.31 3.29 -5.42
N SER A 117 3.79 4.48 -5.78
CA SER A 117 2.97 5.67 -5.94
C SER A 117 2.42 5.75 -7.37
N LEU A 118 1.16 6.13 -7.51
CA LEU A 118 0.45 6.23 -8.79
C LEU A 118 0.09 7.67 -9.08
N HIS A 119 0.44 8.12 -10.29
CA HIS A 119 0.18 9.45 -10.83
C HIS A 119 -0.43 9.39 -12.23
N VAL A 120 -1.10 10.49 -12.62
CA VAL A 120 -1.52 10.74 -14.00
C VAL A 120 -1.10 12.15 -14.38
N ALA A 121 -0.25 12.27 -15.41
CA ALA A 121 0.30 13.54 -15.86
C ALA A 121 -0.79 14.50 -16.37
N SER A 122 -0.53 15.81 -16.23
CA SER A 122 -1.37 16.87 -16.80
C SER A 122 -1.30 16.91 -18.34
N THR A 123 -0.14 16.54 -18.89
CA THR A 123 0.15 16.56 -20.34
C THR A 123 0.89 15.29 -20.74
N GLY A 124 1.08 15.10 -22.04
CA GLY A 124 1.81 13.97 -22.58
C GLY A 124 0.97 13.14 -23.55
N LYS A 125 1.64 12.25 -24.27
CA LYS A 125 0.99 11.36 -25.23
C LYS A 125 0.19 10.29 -24.49
N LEU A 126 -1.10 10.19 -24.77
CA LEU A 126 -1.93 9.12 -24.21
C LEU A 126 -1.36 7.74 -24.56
N GLY A 127 -1.43 6.83 -23.59
CA GLY A 127 -0.93 5.47 -23.76
C GLY A 127 0.57 5.35 -23.52
N THR A 128 1.18 6.34 -22.82
CA THR A 128 2.55 6.24 -22.34
C THR A 128 2.59 6.20 -20.81
N ALA A 129 3.66 5.61 -20.27
CA ALA A 129 3.90 5.53 -18.85
C ALA A 129 5.39 5.73 -18.54
N GLN A 130 5.69 6.42 -17.45
CA GLN A 130 7.05 6.66 -16.96
C GLN A 130 7.16 6.24 -15.50
N THR A 131 8.25 5.53 -15.18
CA THR A 131 8.58 5.17 -13.81
C THR A 131 9.71 6.02 -13.29
N TYR A 132 9.59 6.47 -12.04
CA TYR A 132 10.60 7.26 -11.34
C TYR A 132 11.10 6.51 -10.11
N SER A 133 12.41 6.60 -9.87
CA SER A 133 13.06 6.27 -8.60
C SER A 133 13.55 7.54 -7.93
N TYR A 134 13.69 7.51 -6.59
CA TYR A 134 14.16 8.70 -5.86
C TYR A 134 15.64 8.96 -6.12
N GLN A 135 15.97 10.22 -6.31
CA GLN A 135 17.35 10.73 -6.37
C GLN A 135 17.47 11.95 -5.47
N TYR A 136 18.49 11.96 -4.61
CA TYR A 136 18.85 13.17 -3.87
C TYR A 136 19.41 14.22 -4.82
N ALA A 137 19.07 15.49 -4.59
CA ALA A 137 19.70 16.60 -5.32
C ALA A 137 21.21 16.59 -5.05
N SER A 138 22.02 16.77 -6.10
CA SER A 138 23.46 16.94 -5.94
C SER A 138 23.76 18.22 -5.16
N PRO A 139 24.80 18.26 -4.29
CA PRO A 139 25.12 19.42 -3.45
C PRO A 139 25.46 20.73 -4.17
N GLY A 140 25.17 20.86 -5.45
CA GLY A 140 25.43 22.03 -6.28
C GLY A 140 24.22 22.90 -6.65
N THR A 141 22.99 22.47 -6.33
CA THR A 141 21.78 23.15 -6.81
C THR A 141 20.91 23.75 -5.70
N GLN A 142 21.17 23.45 -4.44
CA GLN A 142 20.58 24.15 -3.29
C GLN A 142 21.62 24.23 -2.17
N ALA A 143 22.37 25.32 -2.16
CA ALA A 143 23.13 25.73 -0.99
C ALA A 143 22.15 26.40 -0.03
N THR A 144 21.80 25.72 1.08
CA THR A 144 21.75 26.32 2.44
C THR A 144 21.34 25.21 3.42
N ASP A 145 22.14 25.09 4.47
CA ASP A 145 21.86 24.42 5.76
C ASP A 145 21.80 22.88 5.79
N ALA A 146 22.91 22.24 5.42
CA ALA A 146 23.29 20.99 6.06
C ALA A 146 24.71 21.15 6.60
N ALA A 147 24.81 21.49 7.89
CA ALA A 147 26.07 21.40 8.61
C ALA A 147 26.59 19.97 8.51
N ALA A 148 27.79 19.82 7.93
CA ALA A 148 28.49 18.57 7.83
C ALA A 148 28.71 18.00 9.25
N ALA A 149 28.05 16.90 9.57
CA ALA A 149 28.37 16.16 10.79
C ALA A 149 29.80 15.61 10.67
N PRO A 150 30.63 15.68 11.72
CA PRO A 150 32.01 15.19 11.67
C PRO A 150 32.00 13.67 11.50
N ALA A 151 32.82 13.19 10.55
CA ALA A 151 33.13 11.79 10.38
C ALA A 151 33.90 11.29 11.62
N GLY A 152 33.25 10.51 12.46
CA GLY A 152 33.93 9.90 13.60
C GLY A 152 32.97 9.44 14.69
N SER A 153 32.37 8.30 14.52
CA SER A 153 32.12 7.22 15.46
C SER A 153 30.98 6.36 14.91
N ALA A 154 31.19 5.03 14.89
CA ALA A 154 30.16 4.07 14.56
C ALA A 154 29.16 3.93 15.73
N SER A 155 28.52 5.02 16.12
CA SER A 155 27.29 4.99 16.88
C SER A 155 26.17 4.68 15.88
N ARG A 156 25.21 3.86 16.27
CA ARG A 156 23.95 3.67 15.55
C ARG A 156 23.23 5.02 15.50
N SER A 157 23.69 5.90 14.61
CA SER A 157 23.04 7.20 14.40
C SER A 157 21.67 6.92 13.80
N LEU A 158 20.65 7.50 14.43
CA LEU A 158 19.32 7.51 13.85
C LEU A 158 19.43 8.13 12.46
N VAL A 159 18.95 7.41 11.43
CA VAL A 159 18.87 7.97 10.08
C VAL A 159 17.79 9.04 10.10
N PRO A 160 18.08 10.29 9.70
CA PRO A 160 17.05 11.31 9.56
C PRO A 160 15.91 10.80 8.68
N TRP A 161 14.69 11.17 9.03
CA TRP A 161 13.50 10.73 8.29
C TRP A 161 13.59 11.04 6.79
N GLU A 162 14.14 12.18 6.45
CA GLU A 162 14.36 12.60 5.07
C GLU A 162 15.42 11.80 4.32
N GLU A 163 16.16 10.97 5.01
CA GLU A 163 17.19 10.09 4.44
C GLU A 163 16.77 8.61 4.44
N ALA A 164 15.54 8.31 4.83
CA ALA A 164 15.05 6.94 4.97
C ALA A 164 15.17 6.13 3.66
N GLN A 165 15.08 6.78 2.50
CA GLN A 165 15.25 6.14 1.20
C GLN A 165 16.72 5.83 0.85
N ARG A 166 17.71 6.46 1.53
CA ARG A 166 19.14 6.31 1.18
C ARG A 166 19.62 4.85 1.08
N PRO A 167 19.30 3.94 2.02
CA PRO A 167 19.71 2.54 1.92
C PRO A 167 19.05 1.76 0.78
N TYR A 168 17.96 2.30 0.23
CA TYR A 168 17.13 1.64 -0.77
C TYR A 168 17.28 2.20 -2.18
N LEU A 169 18.12 3.22 -2.41
CA LEU A 169 18.26 3.90 -3.72
C LEU A 169 18.55 2.92 -4.86
N GLU A 170 19.57 2.09 -4.70
CA GLU A 170 19.95 1.09 -5.70
C GLU A 170 18.82 0.08 -5.96
N THR A 171 18.20 -0.42 -4.88
CA THR A 171 17.12 -1.40 -4.96
C THR A 171 15.87 -0.79 -5.60
N SER A 172 15.56 0.47 -5.27
CA SER A 172 14.46 1.24 -5.88
C SER A 172 14.70 1.50 -7.36
N HIS A 173 15.93 1.86 -7.74
CA HIS A 173 16.29 2.07 -9.14
C HIS A 173 16.12 0.79 -9.96
N ARG A 174 16.65 -0.34 -9.48
CA ARG A 174 16.46 -1.64 -10.12
C ARG A 174 14.99 -2.05 -10.26
N PHE A 175 14.19 -1.76 -9.22
CA PHE A 175 12.76 -2.01 -9.28
C PHE A 175 12.07 -1.09 -10.29
N ALA A 176 12.44 0.20 -10.34
CA ALA A 176 11.92 1.16 -11.31
C ALA A 176 12.23 0.75 -12.76
N ASP A 177 13.44 0.28 -13.04
CA ASP A 177 13.80 -0.22 -14.36
C ASP A 177 12.99 -1.45 -14.75
N LEU A 178 12.81 -2.38 -13.83
CA LEU A 178 11.98 -3.56 -14.07
C LEU A 178 10.52 -3.17 -14.37
N VAL A 179 9.96 -2.22 -13.59
CA VAL A 179 8.62 -1.69 -13.83
C VAL A 179 8.55 -1.00 -15.19
N GLN A 180 9.55 -0.17 -15.54
CA GLN A 180 9.58 0.52 -16.82
C GLN A 180 9.61 -0.44 -18.01
N VAL A 181 10.40 -1.50 -17.94
CA VAL A 181 10.44 -2.55 -18.97
C VAL A 181 9.06 -3.20 -19.12
N GLN A 182 8.40 -3.55 -18.01
CA GLN A 182 7.07 -4.16 -18.07
C GLN A 182 5.99 -3.19 -18.57
N LEU A 183 6.12 -1.90 -18.28
CA LEU A 183 5.24 -0.85 -18.84
C LEU A 183 5.47 -0.67 -20.34
N GLY A 184 6.73 -0.63 -20.80
CA GLY A 184 7.07 -0.51 -22.22
C GLY A 184 6.53 -1.64 -23.09
N LEU A 185 6.41 -2.86 -22.53
CA LEU A 185 5.77 -3.98 -23.24
C LEU A 185 4.26 -3.81 -23.46
N ARG A 186 3.62 -2.89 -22.75
CA ARG A 186 2.16 -2.66 -22.78
C ARG A 186 1.78 -1.28 -23.28
N PHE A 187 2.67 -0.34 -23.18
CA PHE A 187 2.57 1.05 -23.57
C PHE A 187 3.73 1.36 -24.52
N SER A 188 3.61 0.97 -25.78
CA SER A 188 4.70 0.90 -26.77
C SER A 188 5.45 2.21 -27.00
N ASP A 189 4.79 3.35 -26.75
CA ASP A 189 5.40 4.68 -26.89
C ASP A 189 6.06 5.21 -25.60
N SER A 190 6.12 4.37 -24.56
CA SER A 190 6.75 4.73 -23.30
C SER A 190 8.27 4.76 -23.44
N PRO A 191 8.98 5.56 -22.62
CA PRO A 191 10.44 5.49 -22.53
C PRO A 191 10.93 4.10 -22.21
N SER A 192 12.14 3.76 -22.66
CA SER A 192 12.74 2.43 -22.45
C SER A 192 13.37 2.25 -21.07
N THR A 193 13.65 3.36 -20.35
CA THR A 193 14.32 3.37 -19.05
C THR A 193 13.53 4.16 -18.03
N SER A 194 13.66 3.79 -16.76
CA SER A 194 13.16 4.59 -15.64
C SER A 194 13.93 5.90 -15.52
N LYS A 195 13.41 6.84 -14.76
CA LYS A 195 14.03 8.15 -14.58
C LYS A 195 14.30 8.41 -13.09
N PRO A 196 15.56 8.61 -12.70
CA PRO A 196 15.86 9.11 -11.37
C PRO A 196 15.38 10.56 -11.23
N PHE A 197 14.60 10.85 -10.19
CA PHE A 197 14.07 12.17 -9.94
C PHE A 197 13.81 12.41 -8.44
N ALA A 198 13.81 13.68 -8.00
CA ALA A 198 13.55 14.03 -6.60
C ALA A 198 12.03 14.01 -6.29
N VAL A 199 11.41 12.86 -6.44
CA VAL A 199 9.98 12.64 -6.16
C VAL A 199 9.77 12.67 -4.65
N ARG A 200 9.02 13.65 -4.15
CA ARG A 200 8.95 13.95 -2.72
C ARG A 200 8.37 12.81 -1.88
N GLU A 201 7.32 12.17 -2.36
CA GLU A 201 6.64 11.07 -1.67
C GLU A 201 7.52 9.82 -1.48
N LEU A 202 8.58 9.67 -2.27
CA LEU A 202 9.50 8.55 -2.14
C LEU A 202 10.61 8.80 -1.10
N ARG A 203 10.89 10.07 -0.76
CA ARG A 203 12.05 10.49 0.01
C ARG A 203 12.18 9.80 1.37
N SER A 204 11.06 9.71 2.08
CA SER A 204 10.99 9.23 3.47
C SER A 204 10.56 7.76 3.60
N VAL A 205 10.48 7.04 2.48
CA VAL A 205 10.08 5.62 2.45
C VAL A 205 11.28 4.72 2.71
N ALA A 206 11.23 3.93 3.78
CA ALA A 206 12.27 2.96 4.15
C ALA A 206 12.03 1.58 3.52
N ALA A 207 11.83 1.55 2.21
CA ALA A 207 11.57 0.35 1.41
C ALA A 207 11.94 0.59 -0.05
N PRO A 208 12.07 -0.44 -0.91
CA PRO A 208 12.08 -0.25 -2.36
C PRO A 208 10.84 0.52 -2.81
N ALA A 209 11.04 1.69 -3.47
CA ALA A 209 9.98 2.63 -3.75
C ALA A 209 10.07 3.21 -5.17
N VAL A 210 8.92 3.30 -5.84
CA VAL A 210 8.80 3.87 -7.18
C VAL A 210 7.55 4.73 -7.30
N ALA A 211 7.60 5.74 -8.16
CA ALA A 211 6.42 6.44 -8.65
C ALA A 211 6.18 6.07 -10.12
N VAL A 212 4.93 5.84 -10.47
CA VAL A 212 4.49 5.48 -11.83
C VAL A 212 3.51 6.54 -12.29
N GLU A 213 3.84 7.19 -13.38
CA GLU A 213 3.02 8.24 -14.00
C GLU A 213 2.49 7.77 -15.36
N LEU A 214 1.17 7.80 -15.50
CA LEU A 214 0.49 7.55 -16.77
C LEU A 214 0.21 8.87 -17.48
N SER A 215 0.38 8.95 -18.79
CA SER A 215 -0.01 10.12 -19.59
C SER A 215 -1.37 9.88 -20.25
N SER A 216 -2.29 10.80 -20.22
CA SER A 216 -2.43 11.99 -19.39
C SER A 216 -3.92 12.30 -19.17
N VAL A 217 -4.27 13.21 -18.27
CA VAL A 217 -5.66 13.69 -18.11
C VAL A 217 -6.14 14.53 -19.29
N ALA A 218 -5.23 14.93 -20.20
CA ALA A 218 -5.54 15.71 -21.41
C ALA A 218 -6.18 14.84 -22.51
N VAL A 219 -7.26 14.15 -22.17
CA VAL A 219 -8.03 13.29 -23.07
C VAL A 219 -9.48 13.74 -23.12
N PRO A 220 -10.19 13.54 -24.25
CA PRO A 220 -11.59 13.97 -24.39
C PRO A 220 -12.56 13.08 -23.59
N ASP A 221 -12.19 11.84 -23.27
CA ASP A 221 -13.03 10.86 -22.58
C ASP A 221 -12.23 10.09 -21.52
N ALA A 222 -12.77 10.07 -20.30
CA ALA A 222 -12.20 9.32 -19.17
C ALA A 222 -12.05 7.81 -19.45
N ASN A 223 -12.88 7.22 -20.32
CA ASN A 223 -12.78 5.82 -20.69
C ASN A 223 -11.45 5.49 -21.38
N MET A 224 -10.84 6.46 -22.05
CA MET A 224 -9.51 6.29 -22.65
C MET A 224 -8.45 6.03 -21.58
N LEU A 225 -8.50 6.77 -20.45
CA LEU A 225 -7.63 6.50 -19.30
C LEU A 225 -8.02 5.21 -18.57
N TYR A 226 -9.31 4.96 -18.40
CA TYR A 226 -9.76 3.73 -17.74
C TYR A 226 -9.26 2.48 -18.45
N SER A 227 -9.16 2.51 -19.78
CA SER A 227 -8.63 1.39 -20.56
C SER A 227 -7.16 1.08 -20.28
N MET A 228 -6.39 2.06 -19.75
CA MET A 228 -5.01 1.86 -19.34
C MET A 228 -4.87 1.08 -18.01
N GLY A 229 -5.94 0.94 -17.23
CA GLY A 229 -5.90 0.28 -15.92
C GLY A 229 -5.48 -1.17 -15.98
N PHE A 230 -6.01 -1.95 -16.92
CA PHE A 230 -5.65 -3.37 -17.07
C PHE A 230 -4.20 -3.58 -17.54
N PRO A 231 -3.68 -2.89 -18.57
CA PRO A 231 -2.26 -2.94 -18.92
C PRO A 231 -1.33 -2.51 -17.77
N LEU A 232 -1.68 -1.44 -17.04
CA LEU A 232 -0.93 -0.99 -15.85
C LEU A 232 -0.86 -2.07 -14.79
N MET A 233 -2.00 -2.65 -14.44
CA MET A 233 -2.12 -3.71 -13.45
C MET A 233 -1.23 -4.92 -13.81
N ASN A 234 -1.31 -5.39 -15.06
CA ASN A 234 -0.47 -6.49 -15.54
C ASN A 234 1.02 -6.17 -15.48
N ALA A 235 1.43 -4.94 -15.81
CA ALA A 235 2.81 -4.51 -15.74
C ALA A 235 3.32 -4.56 -14.29
N LEU A 236 2.58 -3.95 -13.36
CA LEU A 236 3.00 -3.83 -11.97
C LEU A 236 3.02 -5.19 -11.25
N VAL A 237 1.99 -6.01 -11.44
CA VAL A 237 1.96 -7.36 -10.86
C VAL A 237 3.13 -8.20 -11.37
N ARG A 238 3.39 -8.17 -12.68
CA ARG A 238 4.52 -8.90 -13.26
C ARG A 238 5.86 -8.39 -12.75
N SER A 239 6.00 -7.09 -12.58
CA SER A 239 7.22 -6.49 -12.02
C SER A 239 7.49 -6.98 -10.59
N VAL A 240 6.49 -6.96 -9.73
CA VAL A 240 6.62 -7.44 -8.35
C VAL A 240 6.94 -8.94 -8.31
N GLN A 241 6.31 -9.76 -9.15
CA GLN A 241 6.60 -11.20 -9.22
C GLN A 241 8.05 -11.49 -9.64
N LEU A 242 8.61 -10.68 -10.52
CA LEU A 242 9.99 -10.81 -11.01
C LEU A 242 11.02 -10.17 -10.08
N PHE A 243 10.61 -9.19 -9.31
CA PHE A 243 11.50 -8.46 -8.42
C PHE A 243 11.99 -9.37 -7.29
N ARG A 244 13.33 -9.41 -7.12
CA ARG A 244 14.00 -10.10 -6.03
C ARG A 244 14.84 -9.05 -5.31
N PRO A 245 14.35 -8.45 -4.21
CA PRO A 245 15.18 -7.57 -3.41
C PRO A 245 16.41 -8.37 -2.93
N ALA A 246 17.58 -7.74 -2.92
CA ALA A 246 18.73 -8.35 -2.26
C ALA A 246 18.34 -8.60 -0.78
N PRO A 247 18.72 -9.74 -0.18
CA PRO A 247 18.50 -9.94 1.23
C PRO A 247 19.07 -8.75 1.98
N ALA A 248 18.28 -8.16 2.89
CA ALA A 248 18.76 -7.10 3.76
C ALA A 248 20.07 -7.60 4.38
N ALA A 249 21.13 -6.79 4.31
CA ALA A 249 22.42 -7.16 4.90
C ALA A 249 22.14 -7.54 6.35
N SER A 250 22.18 -8.85 6.64
CA SER A 250 21.96 -9.38 7.97
C SER A 250 23.10 -8.83 8.81
N GLY A 251 22.81 -7.79 9.60
CA GLY A 251 23.72 -7.31 10.61
C GLY A 251 24.04 -8.52 11.48
N ASN A 252 25.26 -9.00 11.35
CA ASN A 252 25.77 -10.18 12.04
C ASN A 252 25.64 -9.96 13.55
N ILE A 253 24.55 -10.45 14.16
CA ILE A 253 24.43 -10.54 15.62
C ILE A 253 25.20 -11.77 16.02
N SER A 254 26.50 -11.74 15.79
CA SER A 254 27.41 -12.74 16.36
C SER A 254 27.71 -12.38 17.81
N GLY A 255 27.25 -13.22 18.70
CA GLY A 255 27.88 -13.44 20.00
C GLY A 255 27.50 -12.51 21.13
N VAL A 256 26.36 -12.76 21.76
CA VAL A 256 26.27 -12.61 23.21
C VAL A 256 26.62 -13.98 23.81
N ALA A 257 27.88 -14.17 24.15
CA ALA A 257 28.28 -15.27 25.02
C ALA A 257 27.64 -15.04 26.39
N VAL A 258 26.75 -15.94 26.80
CA VAL A 258 26.23 -16.01 28.18
C VAL A 258 27.36 -16.56 29.04
N PRO A 259 27.84 -15.84 30.08
CA PRO A 259 28.79 -16.42 31.01
C PRO A 259 28.11 -17.53 31.81
N ALA A 260 28.71 -18.71 31.81
CA ALA A 260 28.30 -19.82 32.62
C ALA A 260 28.34 -19.43 34.13
N ALA A 261 27.24 -19.57 34.82
CA ALA A 261 27.19 -19.45 36.26
C ALA A 261 28.02 -20.57 36.90
N GLY A 262 29.16 -20.17 37.48
CA GLY A 262 30.01 -21.06 38.27
C GLY A 262 29.28 -21.56 39.53
N ALA A 263 29.27 -22.87 39.69
CA ALA A 263 28.91 -23.54 40.92
C ALA A 263 29.95 -23.24 42.01
N LYS A 264 29.49 -22.80 43.17
CA LYS A 264 30.00 -23.17 44.51
C LYS A 264 28.86 -23.02 45.49
#